data_543a0ee08a8d4ba3caf599fbe4ba0f9b
#
_entry.id   543a0ee08a8d4ba3caf599fbe4ba0f9b
#
_cell.length_a   1.000
_cell.length_b   1.000
_cell.length_c   1.000
_cell.angle_alpha   90.00
_cell.angle_beta   90.00
_cell.angle_gamma   90.00
#
_symmetry.space_group_name_H-M   'P 1'
#
loop_
_entity.id
_entity.type
_entity.pdbx_description
1 polymer ?
#
loop_
_entity_poly.entity_id
_entity_poly.type
_entity_poly.pdbx_seq_one_letter_code
_entity_poly.pdbx_strand_id
1 'polypeptide(L)'
;MILLVSVSSSAMAEWVKVAVSARKAGEEATMTAYADPDTIRKTGDRVRLWVLADYKIINEEYGIASARQKDDYDCKERKQRRLFIVFYSGHMNKGEMVLIHNDRGDWEETPRGSLVEAMLEFACGFQPKSSLTLPHDIFY
;
A
#
# COMPACT_ATOMS: atom_id res chain seq x y z
N MET A 1 -21.66 36.74 -22.63
CA MET A 1 -20.64 36.58 -21.61
C MET A 1 -20.86 35.24 -20.93
N ILE A 2 -20.10 34.18 -21.34
CA ILE A 2 -20.27 32.82 -20.80
C ILE A 2 -19.27 32.68 -19.67
N LEU A 3 -19.77 32.56 -18.43
CA LEU A 3 -18.94 32.22 -17.27
C LEU A 3 -18.61 30.74 -17.35
N LEU A 4 -17.37 30.43 -17.71
CA LEU A 4 -16.80 29.10 -17.54
C LEU A 4 -16.49 28.88 -16.06
N VAL A 5 -17.41 28.22 -15.37
CA VAL A 5 -17.14 27.71 -14.02
C VAL A 5 -16.23 26.51 -14.19
N SER A 6 -14.94 26.72 -14.00
CA SER A 6 -14.01 25.60 -13.88
C SER A 6 -14.27 24.89 -12.55
N VAL A 7 -14.95 23.77 -12.61
CA VAL A 7 -15.04 22.84 -11.49
C VAL A 7 -13.68 22.17 -11.36
N SER A 8 -12.84 22.70 -10.48
CA SER A 8 -11.64 21.98 -10.08
C SER A 8 -12.07 20.78 -9.24
N SER A 9 -12.24 19.64 -9.88
CA SER A 9 -12.34 18.40 -9.14
C SER A 9 -10.98 18.14 -8.50
N SER A 10 -10.89 18.32 -7.20
CA SER A 10 -9.75 17.83 -6.44
C SER A 10 -9.72 16.30 -6.65
N ALA A 11 -8.76 15.82 -7.42
CA ALA A 11 -8.55 14.39 -7.61
C ALA A 11 -8.17 13.80 -6.25
N MET A 12 -9.15 13.23 -5.55
CA MET A 12 -8.86 12.42 -4.38
C MET A 12 -8.18 11.14 -4.86
N ALA A 13 -7.09 10.74 -4.19
CA ALA A 13 -6.41 9.49 -4.48
C ALA A 13 -7.42 8.33 -4.44
N GLU A 14 -7.51 7.57 -5.52
CA GLU A 14 -8.32 6.36 -5.56
C GLU A 14 -7.48 5.19 -5.05
N TRP A 15 -7.71 4.82 -3.81
CA TRP A 15 -7.06 3.67 -3.19
C TRP A 15 -7.71 2.38 -3.64
N VAL A 16 -6.92 1.51 -4.28
CA VAL A 16 -7.34 0.18 -4.71
C VAL A 16 -6.84 -0.83 -3.69
N LYS A 17 -7.75 -1.64 -3.16
CA LYS A 17 -7.40 -2.71 -2.22
C LYS A 17 -6.55 -3.77 -2.93
N VAL A 18 -5.40 -4.06 -2.36
CA VAL A 18 -4.44 -5.04 -2.90
C VAL A 18 -4.48 -6.34 -2.11
N ALA A 19 -4.41 -6.24 -0.78
CA ALA A 19 -4.36 -7.43 0.07
C ALA A 19 -4.72 -7.09 1.51
N VAL A 20 -5.02 -8.13 2.28
CA VAL A 20 -5.22 -8.06 3.74
C VAL A 20 -4.22 -8.97 4.43
N SER A 21 -3.79 -8.58 5.63
CA SER A 21 -2.98 -9.45 6.47
C SER A 21 -3.78 -10.05 7.59
N ALA A 22 -3.57 -11.37 7.84
CA ALA A 22 -4.03 -12.05 9.02
C ALA A 22 -2.84 -12.84 9.58
N ARG A 23 -2.79 -12.99 10.91
CA ARG A 23 -1.69 -13.71 11.55
C ARG A 23 -1.71 -15.21 11.25
N LYS A 24 -2.89 -15.78 11.13
CA LYS A 24 -3.14 -17.20 10.83
C LYS A 24 -4.40 -17.33 10.00
N ALA A 25 -4.51 -18.44 9.27
CA ALA A 25 -5.76 -18.78 8.57
C ALA A 25 -6.92 -18.81 9.55
N GLY A 26 -8.00 -18.09 9.25
CA GLY A 26 -9.19 -17.98 10.09
C GLY A 26 -9.17 -16.85 11.13
N GLU A 27 -8.05 -16.15 11.32
CA GLU A 27 -7.99 -14.94 12.14
C GLU A 27 -8.50 -13.72 11.39
N GLU A 28 -9.03 -12.74 12.11
CA GLU A 28 -9.40 -11.47 11.52
C GLU A 28 -8.18 -10.76 10.92
N ALA A 29 -8.40 -10.12 9.78
CA ALA A 29 -7.38 -9.27 9.18
C ALA A 29 -7.02 -8.13 10.12
N THR A 30 -5.72 -7.91 10.33
CA THR A 30 -5.20 -6.84 11.20
C THR A 30 -4.85 -5.58 10.42
N MET A 31 -4.61 -5.71 9.13
CA MET A 31 -4.23 -4.61 8.26
C MET A 31 -4.73 -4.86 6.84
N THR A 32 -5.19 -3.82 6.18
CA THR A 32 -5.52 -3.83 4.76
C THR A 32 -4.54 -2.93 4.01
N ALA A 33 -3.96 -3.43 2.94
CA ALA A 33 -3.04 -2.67 2.09
C ALA A 33 -3.75 -2.23 0.80
N TYR A 34 -3.55 -0.97 0.46
CA TYR A 34 -4.09 -0.33 -0.74
C TYR A 34 -2.96 0.28 -1.55
N ALA A 35 -3.16 0.39 -2.84
CA ALA A 35 -2.28 1.11 -3.75
C ALA A 35 -3.04 2.22 -4.46
N ASP A 36 -2.32 3.28 -4.82
CA ASP A 36 -2.83 4.31 -5.73
C ASP A 36 -2.23 4.07 -7.12
N PRO A 37 -3.00 3.49 -8.06
CA PRO A 37 -2.49 3.15 -9.39
C PRO A 37 -2.02 4.35 -10.20
N ASP A 38 -2.59 5.53 -9.96
CA ASP A 38 -2.23 6.76 -10.67
C ASP A 38 -0.82 7.24 -10.31
N THR A 39 -0.27 6.77 -9.21
CA THR A 39 1.07 7.15 -8.77
C THR A 39 2.17 6.21 -9.28
N ILE A 40 1.81 5.14 -9.98
CA ILE A 40 2.77 4.17 -10.48
C ILE A 40 3.69 4.82 -11.51
N ARG A 41 5.00 4.72 -11.24
CA ARG A 41 6.06 5.20 -12.14
C ARG A 41 7.07 4.09 -12.35
N LYS A 42 7.24 3.70 -13.61
CA LYS A 42 8.17 2.64 -14.02
C LYS A 42 9.44 3.25 -14.60
N THR A 43 10.58 2.73 -14.16
CA THR A 43 11.90 3.08 -14.69
C THR A 43 12.73 1.81 -14.80
N GLY A 44 12.82 1.23 -16.01
CA GLY A 44 13.42 -0.08 -16.20
C GLY A 44 12.70 -1.16 -15.41
N ASP A 45 13.42 -1.90 -14.58
CA ASP A 45 12.86 -2.95 -13.71
C ASP A 45 12.30 -2.41 -12.39
N ARG A 46 12.35 -1.10 -12.16
CA ARG A 46 11.87 -0.48 -10.93
C ARG A 46 10.49 0.12 -11.11
N VAL A 47 9.68 -0.03 -10.07
CA VAL A 47 8.35 0.59 -9.98
C VAL A 47 8.23 1.32 -8.66
N ARG A 48 7.83 2.57 -8.73
CA ARG A 48 7.56 3.42 -7.58
C ARG A 48 6.09 3.74 -7.50
N LEU A 49 5.50 3.68 -6.31
CA LEU A 49 4.12 4.05 -6.09
C LEU A 49 3.86 4.43 -4.64
N TRP A 50 2.70 5.06 -4.42
CA TRP A 50 2.17 5.28 -3.08
C TRP A 50 1.27 4.13 -2.67
N VAL A 51 1.45 3.67 -1.43
CA VAL A 51 0.66 2.62 -0.80
C VAL A 51 0.08 3.13 0.52
N LEU A 52 -1.01 2.52 0.94
CA LEU A 52 -1.70 2.84 2.18
C LEU A 52 -1.89 1.56 2.98
N ALA A 53 -1.51 1.61 4.24
CA ALA A 53 -1.84 0.57 5.21
C ALA A 53 -2.91 1.11 6.16
N ASP A 54 -4.04 0.42 6.24
CA ASP A 54 -5.11 0.75 7.17
C ASP A 54 -5.17 -0.31 8.25
N TYR A 55 -4.96 0.10 9.51
CA TYR A 55 -4.88 -0.82 10.64
C TYR A 55 -6.27 -1.01 11.26
N LYS A 56 -6.67 -2.25 11.44
CA LYS A 56 -7.93 -2.55 12.10
C LYS A 56 -7.88 -2.21 13.59
N ILE A 57 -6.72 -2.48 14.21
CA ILE A 57 -6.48 -2.19 15.63
C ILE A 57 -5.63 -0.92 15.71
N ILE A 58 -6.18 0.13 16.30
CA ILE A 58 -5.47 1.38 16.50
C ILE A 58 -4.36 1.15 17.53
N ASN A 59 -3.16 1.62 17.21
CA ASN A 59 -2.07 1.65 18.18
C ASN A 59 -2.36 2.76 19.17
N GLU A 60 -2.84 2.39 20.37
CA GLU A 60 -3.24 3.34 21.41
C GLU A 60 -2.07 4.16 21.95
N GLU A 61 -0.86 3.58 21.97
CA GLU A 61 0.34 4.28 22.46
C GLU A 61 0.68 5.51 21.61
N TYR A 62 0.58 5.38 20.28
CA TYR A 62 0.90 6.46 19.36
C TYR A 62 -0.32 7.07 18.68
N GLY A 63 -1.50 6.52 18.90
CA GLY A 63 -2.73 6.98 18.26
C GLY A 63 -2.72 6.85 16.74
N ILE A 64 -2.13 5.76 16.21
CA ILE A 64 -1.97 5.53 14.77
C ILE A 64 -3.03 4.55 14.29
N ALA A 65 -3.80 4.95 13.26
CA ALA A 65 -4.81 4.11 12.61
C ALA A 65 -4.49 3.77 11.15
N SER A 66 -3.61 4.52 10.52
CA SER A 66 -3.20 4.26 9.13
C SER A 66 -1.83 4.84 8.84
N ALA A 67 -1.22 4.39 7.75
CA ALA A 67 0.04 4.90 7.24
C ALA A 67 0.01 4.99 5.72
N ARG A 68 0.57 6.06 5.18
CA ARG A 68 0.80 6.23 3.75
C ARG A 68 2.30 6.20 3.51
N GLN A 69 2.74 5.36 2.59
CA GLN A 69 4.16 5.23 2.30
C GLN A 69 4.44 5.24 0.80
N LYS A 70 5.63 5.67 0.47
CA LYS A 70 6.16 5.64 -0.89
C LYS A 70 7.18 4.53 -0.97
N ASP A 71 6.96 3.59 -1.86
CA ASP A 71 7.79 2.40 -2.01
C ASP A 71 8.40 2.31 -3.40
N ASP A 72 9.60 1.75 -3.46
CA ASP A 72 10.21 1.24 -4.69
C ASP A 72 10.19 -0.29 -4.68
N TYR A 73 9.87 -0.87 -5.82
CA TYR A 73 9.96 -2.30 -6.07
C TYR A 73 10.94 -2.57 -7.19
N ASP A 74 11.81 -3.56 -7.00
CA ASP A 74 12.65 -4.11 -8.05
C ASP A 74 11.97 -5.38 -8.55
N CYS A 75 11.41 -5.30 -9.76
CA CYS A 75 10.62 -6.41 -10.32
C CYS A 75 11.50 -7.58 -10.76
N LYS A 76 12.76 -7.33 -11.10
CA LYS A 76 13.70 -8.36 -11.51
C LYS A 76 14.22 -9.16 -10.31
N GLU A 77 14.68 -8.45 -9.29
CA GLU A 77 15.25 -9.06 -8.08
C GLU A 77 14.20 -9.38 -7.01
N ARG A 78 12.95 -8.96 -7.23
CA ARG A 78 11.82 -9.15 -6.31
C ARG A 78 12.13 -8.60 -4.91
N LYS A 79 12.56 -7.35 -4.87
CA LYS A 79 12.90 -6.63 -3.63
C LYS A 79 12.07 -5.37 -3.49
N GLN A 80 11.99 -4.89 -2.27
CA GLN A 80 11.27 -3.67 -1.91
C GLN A 80 12.15 -2.80 -1.02
N ARG A 81 12.00 -1.48 -1.16
CA ARG A 81 12.48 -0.53 -0.18
C ARG A 81 11.46 0.57 0.03
N ARG A 82 11.36 1.02 1.28
CA ARG A 82 10.55 2.16 1.62
C ARG A 82 11.36 3.44 1.45
N LEU A 83 10.76 4.45 0.81
CA LEU A 83 11.38 5.76 0.61
C LEU A 83 10.89 6.77 1.64
N PHE A 84 9.64 6.64 2.06
CA PHE A 84 8.97 7.62 2.90
C PHE A 84 7.74 6.99 3.55
N ILE A 85 7.42 7.39 4.79
CA ILE A 85 6.19 6.98 5.45
C ILE A 85 5.64 8.10 6.33
N VAL A 86 4.31 8.26 6.31
CA VAL A 86 3.57 9.14 7.18
C VAL A 86 2.51 8.34 7.92
N PHE A 87 2.46 8.47 9.23
CA PHE A 87 1.44 7.85 10.06
C PHE A 87 0.33 8.86 10.40
N TYR A 88 -0.91 8.38 10.38
CA TYR A 88 -2.10 9.18 10.63
C TYR A 88 -2.90 8.68 11.82
N SER A 89 -3.55 9.60 12.53
CA SER A 89 -4.41 9.27 13.66
C SER A 89 -5.73 8.62 13.26
N GLY A 90 -6.20 8.84 12.05
CA GLY A 90 -7.43 8.28 11.51
C GLY A 90 -7.19 7.19 10.48
N HIS A 91 -8.24 6.44 10.16
CA HIS A 91 -8.23 5.46 9.10
C HIS A 91 -8.12 6.12 7.71
N MET A 92 -7.59 5.38 6.75
CA MET A 92 -7.50 5.80 5.36
C MET A 92 -6.81 7.15 5.16
N ASN A 93 -5.67 7.35 5.83
CA ASN A 93 -4.84 8.56 5.85
C ASN A 93 -5.59 9.85 6.19
N LYS A 94 -6.60 9.72 7.04
CA LYS A 94 -7.36 10.85 7.58
C LYS A 94 -6.88 11.22 8.97
N GLY A 95 -7.36 12.35 9.45
CA GLY A 95 -6.96 12.86 10.75
C GLY A 95 -5.63 13.59 10.70
N GLU A 96 -4.91 13.59 11.82
CA GLU A 96 -3.64 14.30 11.95
C GLU A 96 -2.46 13.42 11.56
N MET A 97 -1.43 14.04 11.00
CA MET A 97 -0.13 13.39 10.83
C MET A 97 0.55 13.28 12.17
N VAL A 98 0.76 12.05 12.63
CA VAL A 98 1.35 11.76 13.94
C VAL A 98 2.86 11.70 13.87
N LEU A 99 3.40 11.09 12.82
CA LEU A 99 4.83 10.83 12.69
C LEU A 99 5.19 10.73 11.21
N ILE A 100 6.37 11.25 10.86
CA ILE A 100 6.92 11.22 9.49
C ILE A 100 8.33 10.66 9.56
N HIS A 101 8.62 9.66 8.71
CA HIS A 101 9.96 9.17 8.46
C HIS A 101 10.32 9.37 6.99
N ASN A 102 11.39 10.10 6.75
CA ASN A 102 11.88 10.44 5.41
C ASN A 102 13.21 9.75 5.07
N ASP A 103 13.58 8.74 5.84
CA ASP A 103 14.81 7.99 5.60
C ASP A 103 14.55 6.83 4.66
N ARG A 104 15.33 6.79 3.56
CA ARG A 104 15.27 5.69 2.61
C ARG A 104 15.76 4.41 3.28
N GLY A 105 14.94 3.37 3.24
CA GLY A 105 15.32 2.05 3.69
C GLY A 105 16.23 1.33 2.71
N ASP A 106 16.81 0.23 3.16
CA ASP A 106 17.58 -0.67 2.31
C ASP A 106 16.66 -1.56 1.47
N TRP A 107 17.19 -2.09 0.38
CA TRP A 107 16.49 -3.12 -0.39
C TRP A 107 16.33 -4.39 0.44
N GLU A 108 15.10 -4.85 0.56
CA GLU A 108 14.75 -6.04 1.33
C GLU A 108 14.04 -7.07 0.46
N GLU A 109 14.26 -8.34 0.78
CA GLU A 109 13.51 -9.44 0.16
C GLU A 109 12.02 -9.31 0.49
N THR A 110 11.17 -9.75 -0.44
CA THR A 110 9.74 -9.82 -0.20
C THR A 110 9.37 -11.22 0.28
N PRO A 111 9.03 -11.39 1.57
CA PRO A 111 8.71 -12.72 2.09
C PRO A 111 7.50 -13.32 1.38
N ARG A 112 7.57 -14.61 1.06
CA ARG A 112 6.50 -15.33 0.39
C ARG A 112 5.22 -15.31 1.23
N GLY A 113 4.09 -14.98 0.58
CA GLY A 113 2.78 -14.91 1.23
C GLY A 113 2.54 -13.63 2.04
N SER A 114 3.47 -12.67 2.01
CA SER A 114 3.36 -11.41 2.73
C SER A 114 2.57 -10.35 1.95
N LEU A 115 2.12 -9.31 2.65
CA LEU A 115 1.54 -8.13 2.02
C LEU A 115 2.52 -7.45 1.07
N VAL A 116 3.80 -7.46 1.41
CA VAL A 116 4.86 -6.85 0.59
C VAL A 116 4.98 -7.59 -0.75
N GLU A 117 4.91 -8.91 -0.74
CA GLU A 117 4.90 -9.71 -1.97
C GLU A 117 3.66 -9.40 -2.82
N ALA A 118 2.48 -9.35 -2.20
CA ALA A 118 1.25 -9.00 -2.91
C ALA A 118 1.35 -7.61 -3.56
N MET A 119 1.94 -6.66 -2.87
CA MET A 119 2.16 -5.31 -3.40
C MET A 119 3.19 -5.30 -4.52
N LEU A 120 4.27 -6.07 -4.40
CA LEU A 120 5.24 -6.26 -5.47
C LEU A 120 4.57 -6.78 -6.75
N GLU A 121 3.77 -7.81 -6.62
CA GLU A 121 3.06 -8.42 -7.75
C GLU A 121 2.09 -7.44 -8.39
N PHE A 122 1.37 -6.69 -7.59
CA PHE A 122 0.49 -5.62 -8.07
C PHE A 122 1.29 -4.55 -8.83
N ALA A 123 2.35 -4.04 -8.22
CA ALA A 123 3.16 -2.95 -8.78
C ALA A 123 3.86 -3.37 -10.07
N CYS A 124 4.38 -4.59 -10.12
CA CYS A 124 5.11 -5.11 -11.26
C CYS A 124 4.21 -5.70 -12.36
N GLY A 125 2.91 -5.79 -12.12
CA GLY A 125 1.97 -6.36 -13.08
C GLY A 125 2.09 -7.87 -13.21
N PHE A 126 2.61 -8.56 -12.21
CA PHE A 126 2.69 -10.02 -12.22
C PHE A 126 1.31 -10.62 -11.98
N GLN A 127 0.99 -11.64 -12.76
CA GLN A 127 -0.20 -12.44 -12.48
C GLN A 127 0.07 -13.26 -11.21
N PRO A 128 -0.87 -13.28 -10.26
CA PRO A 128 -0.74 -14.16 -9.09
C PRO A 128 -0.57 -15.60 -9.60
N LYS A 129 0.54 -16.23 -9.24
CA LYS A 129 0.90 -17.58 -9.72
C LYS A 129 -0.12 -18.66 -9.38
N SER A 130 -1.12 -18.33 -8.60
CA SER A 130 -2.06 -19.27 -8.01
C SER A 130 -3.49 -18.77 -8.02
N SER A 131 -3.85 -17.89 -8.94
CA SER A 131 -5.25 -17.48 -9.15
C SER A 131 -6.18 -18.66 -9.41
N LEU A 132 -5.64 -19.83 -9.71
CA LEU A 132 -6.40 -21.05 -10.03
C LEU A 132 -6.48 -22.04 -8.89
N THR A 133 -5.69 -21.91 -7.83
CA THR A 133 -5.55 -22.96 -6.79
C THR A 133 -5.48 -22.45 -5.36
N LEU A 134 -5.52 -21.14 -5.15
CA LEU A 134 -5.58 -20.62 -3.80
C LEU A 134 -7.00 -20.78 -3.26
N PRO A 135 -7.16 -21.50 -2.15
CA PRO A 135 -8.39 -21.42 -1.39
C PRO A 135 -8.67 -19.95 -1.11
N HIS A 136 -9.93 -19.55 -1.16
CA HIS A 136 -10.34 -18.18 -0.86
C HIS A 136 -9.78 -17.63 0.46
N ASP A 137 -9.25 -18.50 1.28
CA ASP A 137 -8.76 -18.23 2.62
C ASP A 137 -7.36 -17.61 2.67
N ILE A 138 -6.61 -17.57 1.58
CA ILE A 138 -5.22 -17.02 1.56
C ILE A 138 -5.20 -15.52 1.30
N PHE A 139 -6.28 -14.94 0.80
CA PHE A 139 -6.39 -13.51 0.52
C PHE A 139 -7.16 -12.73 1.59
N TYR A 140 -7.54 -13.38 2.66
CA TYR A 140 -8.33 -12.75 3.71
C TYR A 140 -7.59 -12.64 5.03
#